data_cdadb53d95fd9bb1ad8bbfd5597ab1e7
#
_entry.id   cdadb53d95fd9bb1ad8bbfd5597ab1e7
#
_cell.length_a   1.000
_cell.length_b   1.000
_cell.length_c   1.000
_cell.angle_alpha   90.00
_cell.angle_beta   90.00
_cell.angle_gamma   90.00
#
_symmetry.space_group_name_H-M   'P 1'
#
loop_
_entity.id
_entity.type
_entity.pdbx_description
1 polymer ?
#
loop_
_entity_poly.entity_id
_entity_poly.type
_entity_poly.pdbx_seq_one_letter_code
_entity_poly.pdbx_strand_id
1 'polypeptide(L)'
;MECYLDNSATTKPCKAAVDAEISALTELYGNPSSLHQKGVDAYMLLEKSRGTIAASLKASPDEIYFTPCGTVSNNTAIFGAVGAKKRLGKKIVTTALEHPSVEKCMERLEESGFEVVRGQPQSDGHISLKDFENAIDENTILVSVMAVNNEVGSVMPTENLKKIIKSKNSPALLHVDDVQGYMKIPLCPKNCGIDLMSVSAHKVHGPKGVGALYINKNVRINPYILGGGQENNMCSGTQGMPAIAGFAC
;
A
#
# COMPACT_ATOMS: atom_id res chain seq x y z
N MET A 1 -24.78 11.92 23.51
CA MET A 1 -23.33 11.76 23.21
C MET A 1 -23.24 10.74 22.09
N GLU A 2 -22.67 11.10 20.94
CA GLU A 2 -22.42 10.15 19.85
C GLU A 2 -21.14 9.36 20.13
N CYS A 3 -21.17 8.02 19.97
CA CYS A 3 -20.01 7.15 20.12
C CYS A 3 -19.84 6.34 18.84
N TYR A 4 -18.86 6.72 18.00
CA TYR A 4 -18.56 6.04 16.76
C TYR A 4 -17.44 5.01 16.99
N LEU A 5 -17.77 3.71 16.86
CA LEU A 5 -16.87 2.59 17.15
C LEU A 5 -16.40 1.84 15.87
N ASP A 6 -16.96 2.13 14.69
CA ASP A 6 -16.64 1.46 13.44
C ASP A 6 -15.38 2.06 12.76
N ASN A 7 -14.28 2.16 13.50
CA ASN A 7 -13.03 2.73 12.99
C ASN A 7 -12.32 1.80 11.99
N SER A 8 -12.73 0.54 11.88
CA SER A 8 -12.25 -0.36 10.84
C SER A 8 -12.83 -0.04 9.46
N ALA A 9 -14.04 0.51 9.38
CA ALA A 9 -14.64 0.98 8.14
C ALA A 9 -14.03 2.32 7.68
N THR A 10 -13.95 3.30 8.58
CA THR A 10 -13.34 4.62 8.36
C THR A 10 -13.17 5.34 9.69
N THR A 11 -12.34 6.37 9.73
CA THR A 11 -12.23 7.25 10.91
C THR A 11 -12.67 8.66 10.56
N LYS A 12 -13.09 9.43 11.60
CA LYS A 12 -13.33 10.87 11.45
C LYS A 12 -11.97 11.56 11.29
N PRO A 13 -11.79 12.42 10.28
CA PRO A 13 -10.57 13.20 10.14
C PRO A 13 -10.29 14.05 11.38
N CYS A 14 -9.05 14.12 11.80
CA CYS A 14 -8.64 14.99 12.90
C CYS A 14 -8.66 16.47 12.46
N LYS A 15 -8.68 17.38 13.42
CA LYS A 15 -8.72 18.83 13.12
C LYS A 15 -7.53 19.28 12.28
N ALA A 16 -6.33 18.80 12.59
CA ALA A 16 -5.11 19.14 11.84
C ALA A 16 -5.23 18.75 10.36
N ALA A 17 -5.75 17.53 10.07
CA ALA A 17 -5.96 17.08 8.70
C ALA A 17 -6.97 17.97 7.96
N VAL A 18 -8.07 18.34 8.60
CA VAL A 18 -9.10 19.23 8.01
C VAL A 18 -8.52 20.62 7.73
N ASP A 19 -7.77 21.20 8.68
CA ASP A 19 -7.17 22.52 8.52
C ASP A 19 -6.15 22.53 7.37
N ALA A 20 -5.36 21.47 7.21
CA ALA A 20 -4.41 21.31 6.12
C ALA A 20 -5.11 21.16 4.75
N GLU A 21 -6.23 20.43 4.67
CA GLU A 21 -7.04 20.35 3.46
C GLU A 21 -7.58 21.73 3.06
N ILE A 22 -8.12 22.49 4.01
CA ILE A 22 -8.65 23.83 3.77
C ILE A 22 -7.54 24.76 3.25
N SER A 23 -6.37 24.77 3.87
CA SER A 23 -5.22 25.57 3.41
C SER A 23 -4.79 25.19 2.00
N ALA A 24 -4.74 23.89 1.68
CA ALA A 24 -4.40 23.42 0.34
C ALA A 24 -5.46 23.77 -0.71
N LEU A 25 -6.75 23.87 -0.33
CA LEU A 25 -7.85 24.28 -1.21
C LEU A 25 -7.86 25.79 -1.47
N THR A 26 -7.51 26.61 -0.48
CA THR A 26 -7.71 28.06 -0.53
C THR A 26 -6.43 28.84 -0.84
N GLU A 27 -5.29 28.39 -0.35
CA GLU A 27 -4.02 29.12 -0.42
C GLU A 27 -2.99 28.44 -1.35
N LEU A 28 -2.84 27.09 -1.22
CA LEU A 28 -1.83 26.29 -1.90
C LEU A 28 -2.42 25.42 -3.03
N TYR A 29 -3.43 25.95 -3.74
CA TYR A 29 -4.25 25.27 -4.75
C TYR A 29 -3.54 25.01 -6.09
N GLY A 30 -2.25 25.31 -6.22
CA GLY A 30 -1.49 25.17 -7.46
C GLY A 30 -1.37 23.69 -7.89
N ASN A 31 -1.13 23.49 -9.20
CA ASN A 31 -0.76 22.16 -9.72
C ASN A 31 0.76 21.96 -9.52
N PRO A 32 1.21 20.90 -8.81
CA PRO A 32 2.64 20.66 -8.59
C PRO A 32 3.49 20.52 -9.86
N SER A 33 2.86 20.23 -11.00
CA SER A 33 3.55 20.13 -12.31
C SER A 33 3.75 21.47 -13.01
N SER A 34 3.22 22.59 -12.47
CA SER A 34 3.33 23.92 -13.08
C SER A 34 4.62 24.62 -12.69
N LEU A 35 5.23 25.34 -13.65
CA LEU A 35 6.54 26.00 -13.45
C LEU A 35 6.44 27.40 -12.82
N HIS A 36 5.24 27.94 -12.64
CA HIS A 36 5.03 29.25 -11.99
C HIS A 36 4.97 29.09 -10.46
N GLN A 37 5.06 30.23 -9.72
CA GLN A 37 5.18 30.23 -8.25
C GLN A 37 4.12 29.36 -7.55
N LYS A 38 2.85 29.43 -7.94
CA LYS A 38 1.78 28.59 -7.33
C LYS A 38 2.02 27.10 -7.52
N GLY A 39 2.63 26.69 -8.64
CA GLY A 39 3.02 25.31 -8.89
C GLY A 39 4.20 24.89 -7.99
N VAL A 40 5.19 25.76 -7.84
CA VAL A 40 6.33 25.52 -6.94
C VAL A 40 5.87 25.39 -5.50
N ASP A 41 4.96 26.25 -5.02
CA ASP A 41 4.42 26.18 -3.67
C ASP A 41 3.69 24.85 -3.43
N ALA A 42 2.88 24.40 -4.40
CA ALA A 42 2.20 23.10 -4.33
C ALA A 42 3.19 21.93 -4.38
N TYR A 43 4.23 22.01 -5.19
CA TYR A 43 5.30 20.99 -5.25
C TYR A 43 6.04 20.88 -3.91
N MET A 44 6.36 22.00 -3.28
CA MET A 44 7.00 21.99 -1.96
C MET A 44 6.11 21.35 -0.89
N LEU A 45 4.79 21.61 -0.94
CA LEU A 45 3.82 20.95 -0.07
C LEU A 45 3.77 19.44 -0.33
N LEU A 46 3.76 19.02 -1.61
CA LEU A 46 3.75 17.61 -2.00
C LEU A 46 4.97 16.87 -1.43
N GLU A 47 6.17 17.43 -1.63
CA GLU A 47 7.41 16.79 -1.17
C GLU A 47 7.55 16.79 0.35
N LYS A 48 7.10 17.84 1.03
CA LYS A 48 7.00 17.86 2.50
C LYS A 48 6.07 16.75 2.99
N SER A 49 4.90 16.61 2.39
CA SER A 49 3.93 15.57 2.73
C SER A 49 4.50 14.18 2.50
N ARG A 50 5.17 13.97 1.37
CA ARG A 50 5.88 12.72 1.05
C ARG A 50 6.93 12.38 2.10
N GLY A 51 7.72 13.36 2.52
CA GLY A 51 8.71 13.20 3.59
C GLY A 51 8.09 12.78 4.93
N THR A 52 6.93 13.32 5.27
CA THR A 52 6.22 12.94 6.51
C THR A 52 5.75 11.48 6.47
N ILE A 53 5.12 11.05 5.36
CA ILE A 53 4.69 9.64 5.19
C ILE A 53 5.90 8.71 5.16
N ALA A 54 6.98 9.10 4.49
CA ALA A 54 8.21 8.32 4.48
C ALA A 54 8.78 8.13 5.90
N ALA A 55 8.84 9.20 6.68
CA ALA A 55 9.33 9.14 8.07
C ALA A 55 8.48 8.21 8.95
N SER A 56 7.14 8.21 8.80
CA SER A 56 6.26 7.32 9.56
C SER A 56 6.52 5.84 9.29
N LEU A 57 6.96 5.50 8.07
CA LEU A 57 7.33 4.13 7.65
C LEU A 57 8.83 3.84 7.82
N LYS A 58 9.62 4.80 8.33
CA LYS A 58 11.11 4.73 8.38
C LYS A 58 11.70 4.44 6.99
N ALA A 59 11.08 5.01 5.96
CA ALA A 59 11.46 4.89 4.55
C ALA A 59 12.12 6.19 4.05
N SER A 60 12.57 6.18 2.80
CA SER A 60 13.05 7.37 2.12
C SER A 60 11.90 7.99 1.30
N PRO A 61 11.86 9.32 1.10
CA PRO A 61 10.79 9.95 0.33
C PRO A 61 10.62 9.39 -1.08
N ASP A 62 11.69 9.02 -1.75
CA ASP A 62 11.71 8.40 -3.08
C ASP A 62 11.11 6.98 -3.14
N GLU A 63 10.81 6.39 -1.98
CA GLU A 63 10.13 5.09 -1.86
C GLU A 63 8.60 5.24 -1.69
N ILE A 64 8.06 6.46 -1.60
CA ILE A 64 6.63 6.73 -1.35
C ILE A 64 5.96 7.30 -2.60
N TYR A 65 4.85 6.71 -2.97
CA TYR A 65 4.03 7.12 -4.12
C TYR A 65 2.60 7.34 -3.65
N PHE A 66 2.05 8.54 -3.86
CA PHE A 66 0.66 8.83 -3.51
C PHE A 66 -0.31 8.16 -4.48
N THR A 67 -1.41 7.70 -3.94
CA THR A 67 -2.49 7.06 -4.68
C THR A 67 -3.84 7.62 -4.22
N PRO A 68 -4.91 7.49 -5.01
CA PRO A 68 -6.23 7.95 -4.59
C PRO A 68 -6.83 7.20 -3.39
N CYS A 69 -6.37 5.98 -3.11
CA CYS A 69 -6.84 5.18 -1.96
C CYS A 69 -6.03 3.88 -1.84
N GLY A 70 -6.21 3.15 -0.73
CA GLY A 70 -5.59 1.84 -0.51
C GLY A 70 -5.91 0.82 -1.61
N THR A 71 -7.11 0.83 -2.18
CA THR A 71 -7.47 -0.04 -3.31
C THR A 71 -6.56 0.19 -4.52
N VAL A 72 -6.29 1.46 -4.88
CA VAL A 72 -5.38 1.77 -5.98
C VAL A 72 -3.94 1.39 -5.62
N SER A 73 -3.52 1.57 -4.37
CA SER A 73 -2.21 1.10 -3.90
C SER A 73 -2.07 -0.42 -4.09
N ASN A 74 -3.04 -1.21 -3.62
CA ASN A 74 -3.04 -2.67 -3.75
C ASN A 74 -3.01 -3.12 -5.22
N ASN A 75 -3.87 -2.53 -6.06
CA ASN A 75 -3.91 -2.86 -7.49
C ASN A 75 -2.58 -2.54 -8.18
N THR A 76 -2.00 -1.36 -7.90
CA THR A 76 -0.71 -0.94 -8.46
C THR A 76 0.42 -1.88 -8.01
N ALA A 77 0.45 -2.24 -6.73
CA ALA A 77 1.43 -3.17 -6.19
C ALA A 77 1.32 -4.56 -6.84
N ILE A 78 0.12 -5.14 -6.86
CA ILE A 78 -0.11 -6.51 -7.33
C ILE A 78 0.12 -6.62 -8.84
N PHE A 79 -0.60 -5.84 -9.65
CA PHE A 79 -0.45 -5.91 -11.10
C PHE A 79 0.93 -5.43 -11.58
N GLY A 80 1.50 -4.43 -10.91
CA GLY A 80 2.84 -3.95 -11.18
C GLY A 80 3.91 -5.01 -10.90
N ALA A 81 3.83 -5.70 -9.76
CA ALA A 81 4.72 -6.78 -9.38
C ALA A 81 4.62 -7.98 -10.35
N VAL A 82 3.40 -8.44 -10.60
CA VAL A 82 3.16 -9.55 -11.53
C VAL A 82 3.65 -9.19 -12.94
N GLY A 83 3.34 -7.99 -13.43
CA GLY A 83 3.80 -7.51 -14.73
C GLY A 83 5.33 -7.53 -14.88
N ALA A 84 6.06 -7.16 -13.81
CA ALA A 84 7.51 -7.16 -13.79
C ALA A 84 8.12 -8.57 -13.65
N LYS A 85 7.44 -9.50 -12.98
CA LYS A 85 7.97 -10.82 -12.60
C LYS A 85 7.41 -12.00 -13.41
N LYS A 86 6.38 -11.83 -14.25
CA LYS A 86 5.68 -12.90 -14.99
C LYS A 86 6.56 -13.82 -15.86
N ARG A 87 7.81 -13.42 -16.14
CA ARG A 87 8.78 -14.25 -16.87
C ARG A 87 9.54 -15.22 -15.96
N LEU A 88 9.50 -15.01 -14.63
CA LEU A 88 10.23 -15.80 -13.64
C LEU A 88 9.37 -16.91 -13.02
N GLY A 89 8.03 -16.83 -13.16
CA GLY A 89 7.11 -17.81 -12.63
C GLY A 89 5.66 -17.40 -12.86
N LYS A 90 4.73 -18.25 -12.40
CA LYS A 90 3.28 -18.03 -12.56
C LYS A 90 2.49 -18.23 -11.25
N LYS A 91 3.18 -18.42 -10.13
CA LYS A 91 2.53 -18.68 -8.86
C LYS A 91 2.48 -17.42 -7.99
N ILE A 92 1.35 -17.21 -7.34
CA ILE A 92 1.08 -16.12 -6.41
C ILE A 92 0.57 -16.75 -5.11
N VAL A 93 1.06 -16.29 -3.97
CA VAL A 93 0.61 -16.74 -2.66
C VAL A 93 -0.05 -15.59 -1.93
N THR A 94 -1.23 -15.83 -1.40
CA THR A 94 -2.04 -14.85 -0.64
C THR A 94 -2.78 -15.54 0.51
N THR A 95 -3.72 -14.86 1.15
CA THR A 95 -4.56 -15.44 2.19
C THR A 95 -6.04 -15.43 1.77
N ALA A 96 -6.85 -16.30 2.38
CA ALA A 96 -8.30 -16.28 2.21
C ALA A 96 -8.99 -15.15 3.03
N LEU A 97 -8.22 -14.32 3.72
CA LEU A 97 -8.69 -13.24 4.59
C LEU A 97 -8.55 -11.85 3.97
N GLU A 98 -8.03 -11.76 2.76
CA GLU A 98 -7.70 -10.49 2.12
C GLU A 98 -8.92 -9.60 1.88
N HIS A 99 -8.69 -8.29 1.95
CA HIS A 99 -9.70 -7.31 1.55
C HIS A 99 -10.08 -7.49 0.06
N PRO A 100 -11.33 -7.20 -0.35
CA PRO A 100 -11.75 -7.32 -1.76
C PRO A 100 -10.84 -6.60 -2.77
N SER A 101 -10.13 -5.53 -2.39
CA SER A 101 -9.16 -4.85 -3.26
C SER A 101 -7.92 -5.70 -3.60
N VAL A 102 -7.63 -6.73 -2.82
CA VAL A 102 -6.59 -7.74 -3.10
C VAL A 102 -7.24 -8.96 -3.74
N GLU A 103 -8.33 -9.51 -3.16
CA GLU A 103 -8.96 -10.74 -3.65
C GLU A 103 -9.43 -10.62 -5.10
N LYS A 104 -10.05 -9.49 -5.48
CA LYS A 104 -10.46 -9.26 -6.88
C LYS A 104 -9.28 -9.16 -7.85
N CYS A 105 -8.10 -8.76 -7.38
CA CYS A 105 -6.89 -8.83 -8.17
C CYS A 105 -6.45 -10.28 -8.36
N MET A 106 -6.56 -11.11 -7.33
CA MET A 106 -6.21 -12.53 -7.39
C MET A 106 -7.14 -13.29 -8.35
N GLU A 107 -8.46 -13.11 -8.25
CA GLU A 107 -9.43 -13.67 -9.19
C GLU A 107 -9.09 -13.30 -10.65
N ARG A 108 -8.77 -12.03 -10.90
CA ARG A 108 -8.38 -11.56 -12.24
C ARG A 108 -7.09 -12.18 -12.75
N LEU A 109 -6.14 -12.44 -11.86
CA LEU A 109 -4.88 -13.10 -12.21
C LEU A 109 -5.09 -14.61 -12.49
N GLU A 110 -5.99 -15.28 -11.75
CA GLU A 110 -6.39 -16.66 -12.05
C GLU A 110 -7.01 -16.77 -13.45
N GLU A 111 -7.94 -15.86 -13.81
CA GLU A 111 -8.49 -15.77 -15.16
C GLU A 111 -7.42 -15.55 -16.23
N SER A 112 -6.31 -14.91 -15.86
CA SER A 112 -5.16 -14.66 -16.74
C SER A 112 -4.13 -15.80 -16.76
N GLY A 113 -4.45 -16.95 -16.12
CA GLY A 113 -3.64 -18.18 -16.14
C GLY A 113 -2.50 -18.20 -15.11
N PHE A 114 -2.58 -17.41 -14.05
CA PHE A 114 -1.69 -17.54 -12.88
C PHE A 114 -2.27 -18.56 -11.89
N GLU A 115 -1.40 -19.27 -11.20
CA GLU A 115 -1.75 -20.11 -10.06
C GLU A 115 -1.82 -19.24 -8.81
N VAL A 116 -2.97 -19.16 -8.15
CA VAL A 116 -3.13 -18.43 -6.89
C VAL A 116 -3.40 -19.40 -5.74
N VAL A 117 -2.48 -19.43 -4.78
CA VAL A 117 -2.59 -20.25 -3.57
C VAL A 117 -3.02 -19.36 -2.40
N ARG A 118 -4.13 -19.72 -1.76
CA ARG A 118 -4.69 -18.99 -0.61
C ARG A 118 -4.46 -19.76 0.69
N GLY A 119 -3.64 -19.23 1.58
CA GLY A 119 -3.49 -19.72 2.95
C GLY A 119 -4.85 -19.65 3.67
N GLN A 120 -5.25 -20.75 4.34
CA GLN A 120 -6.52 -20.81 5.05
C GLN A 120 -6.32 -20.40 6.52
N PRO A 121 -7.25 -19.60 7.09
CA PRO A 121 -7.15 -19.20 8.48
C PRO A 121 -7.41 -20.39 9.43
N GLN A 122 -6.71 -20.38 10.54
CA GLN A 122 -7.01 -21.22 11.69
C GLN A 122 -8.24 -20.65 12.45
N SER A 123 -8.71 -21.37 13.46
CA SER A 123 -9.89 -20.97 14.24
C SER A 123 -9.73 -19.65 15.00
N ASP A 124 -8.48 -19.21 15.19
CA ASP A 124 -8.13 -17.92 15.82
C ASP A 124 -7.93 -16.78 14.80
N GLY A 125 -8.17 -17.05 13.51
CA GLY A 125 -8.03 -16.07 12.42
C GLY A 125 -6.60 -15.81 11.97
N HIS A 126 -5.60 -16.59 12.42
CA HIS A 126 -4.22 -16.48 11.95
C HIS A 126 -3.93 -17.47 10.82
N ILE A 127 -2.97 -17.13 9.97
CA ILE A 127 -2.41 -18.06 8.98
C ILE A 127 -1.09 -18.60 9.52
N SER A 128 -0.93 -19.92 9.46
CA SER A 128 0.28 -20.59 9.91
C SER A 128 1.49 -20.23 9.01
N LEU A 129 2.65 -19.97 9.60
CA LEU A 129 3.91 -19.83 8.83
C LEU A 129 4.22 -21.08 8.01
N LYS A 130 3.84 -22.25 8.50
CA LYS A 130 4.03 -23.52 7.79
C LYS A 130 3.22 -23.58 6.48
N ASP A 131 2.05 -22.95 6.43
CA ASP A 131 1.24 -22.88 5.21
C ASP A 131 1.95 -22.03 4.15
N PHE A 132 2.58 -20.92 4.54
CA PHE A 132 3.43 -20.13 3.64
C PHE A 132 4.68 -20.91 3.21
N GLU A 133 5.34 -21.63 4.11
CA GLU A 133 6.49 -22.47 3.79
C GLU A 133 6.15 -23.56 2.77
N ASN A 134 4.96 -24.14 2.84
CA ASN A 134 4.48 -25.16 1.91
C ASN A 134 4.01 -24.56 0.58
N ALA A 135 3.46 -23.35 0.58
CA ALA A 135 2.93 -22.70 -0.61
C ALA A 135 3.99 -22.03 -1.48
N ILE A 136 5.04 -21.44 -0.85
CA ILE A 136 6.06 -20.66 -1.54
C ILE A 136 7.15 -21.60 -2.11
N ASP A 137 7.49 -21.41 -3.39
CA ASP A 137 8.54 -22.10 -4.12
C ASP A 137 9.24 -21.18 -5.13
N GLU A 138 10.12 -21.75 -5.96
CA GLU A 138 10.87 -21.03 -7.00
C GLU A 138 10.00 -20.47 -8.14
N ASN A 139 8.77 -20.98 -8.33
CA ASN A 139 7.80 -20.48 -9.31
C ASN A 139 6.94 -19.32 -8.76
N THR A 140 7.02 -19.06 -7.45
CA THR A 140 6.27 -17.99 -6.80
C THR A 140 6.89 -16.62 -7.10
N ILE A 141 6.09 -15.69 -7.64
CA ILE A 141 6.54 -14.34 -8.06
C ILE A 141 5.99 -13.21 -7.20
N LEU A 142 4.93 -13.48 -6.44
CA LEU A 142 4.34 -12.53 -5.51
C LEU A 142 3.82 -13.28 -4.28
N VAL A 143 4.11 -12.72 -3.12
CA VAL A 143 3.42 -13.04 -1.85
C VAL A 143 2.71 -11.76 -1.42
N SER A 144 1.37 -11.78 -1.33
CA SER A 144 0.55 -10.61 -0.98
C SER A 144 -0.32 -10.94 0.23
N VAL A 145 -0.12 -10.23 1.32
CA VAL A 145 -0.84 -10.49 2.58
C VAL A 145 -1.23 -9.20 3.27
N MET A 146 -2.39 -9.18 3.94
CA MET A 146 -2.71 -8.08 4.85
C MET A 146 -1.89 -8.16 6.13
N ALA A 147 -1.56 -7.01 6.73
CA ALA A 147 -0.88 -6.98 8.03
C ALA A 147 -1.84 -7.25 9.17
N VAL A 148 -3.02 -6.65 9.12
CA VAL A 148 -4.10 -6.79 10.11
C VAL A 148 -5.42 -6.99 9.38
N ASN A 149 -6.19 -7.99 9.80
CA ASN A 149 -7.51 -8.25 9.22
C ASN A 149 -8.51 -7.16 9.63
N ASN A 150 -9.29 -6.67 8.67
CA ASN A 150 -10.24 -5.58 8.87
C ASN A 150 -11.52 -5.97 9.62
N GLU A 151 -11.82 -7.25 9.74
CA GLU A 151 -13.05 -7.75 10.37
C GLU A 151 -12.80 -8.28 11.78
N VAL A 152 -11.81 -9.15 11.95
CA VAL A 152 -11.53 -9.82 13.23
C VAL A 152 -10.28 -9.30 13.94
N GLY A 153 -9.47 -8.45 13.28
CA GLY A 153 -8.30 -7.81 13.89
C GLY A 153 -7.10 -8.74 14.09
N SER A 154 -7.10 -9.95 13.53
CA SER A 154 -5.94 -10.85 13.60
C SER A 154 -4.74 -10.24 12.88
N VAL A 155 -3.54 -10.38 13.50
CA VAL A 155 -2.27 -9.85 12.96
C VAL A 155 -1.53 -10.96 12.24
N MET A 156 -1.19 -10.73 10.96
CA MET A 156 -0.48 -11.72 10.15
C MET A 156 1.04 -11.71 10.42
N PRO A 157 1.73 -12.85 10.29
CA PRO A 157 3.14 -12.99 10.62
C PRO A 157 4.07 -12.43 9.52
N THR A 158 3.82 -11.20 9.06
CA THR A 158 4.48 -10.56 7.91
C THR A 158 5.99 -10.43 8.06
N GLU A 159 6.49 -10.29 9.30
CA GLU A 159 7.92 -10.15 9.61
C GLU A 159 8.78 -11.35 9.20
N ASN A 160 8.16 -12.54 9.08
CA ASN A 160 8.86 -13.79 8.77
C ASN A 160 8.80 -14.16 7.29
N LEU A 161 7.85 -13.61 6.53
CA LEU A 161 7.59 -14.03 5.15
C LEU A 161 8.79 -13.83 4.22
N LYS A 162 9.53 -12.72 4.37
CA LYS A 162 10.72 -12.49 3.54
C LYS A 162 11.83 -13.52 3.78
N LYS A 163 11.94 -14.05 5.00
CA LYS A 163 12.89 -15.12 5.32
C LYS A 163 12.49 -16.42 4.61
N ILE A 164 11.19 -16.75 4.62
CA ILE A 164 10.64 -17.91 3.91
C ILE A 164 10.88 -17.78 2.40
N ILE A 165 10.52 -16.64 1.79
CA ILE A 165 10.76 -16.38 0.37
C ILE A 165 12.22 -16.63 0.00
N LYS A 166 13.16 -16.10 0.80
CA LYS A 166 14.60 -16.30 0.57
C LYS A 166 15.04 -17.77 0.74
N SER A 167 14.54 -18.47 1.78
CA SER A 167 14.91 -19.87 2.02
C SER A 167 14.44 -20.83 0.92
N LYS A 168 13.39 -20.45 0.19
CA LYS A 168 12.85 -21.19 -0.96
C LYS A 168 13.48 -20.80 -2.31
N ASN A 169 14.49 -19.93 -2.31
CA ASN A 169 15.08 -19.35 -3.53
C ASN A 169 14.04 -18.72 -4.46
N SER A 170 12.94 -18.24 -3.90
CA SER A 170 11.82 -17.67 -4.64
C SER A 170 12.15 -16.27 -5.15
N PRO A 171 11.83 -15.92 -6.42
CA PRO A 171 11.95 -14.56 -6.93
C PRO A 171 10.83 -13.63 -6.46
N ALA A 172 9.95 -14.08 -5.56
CA ALA A 172 8.75 -13.37 -5.16
C ALA A 172 9.06 -12.02 -4.51
N LEU A 173 8.26 -11.02 -4.90
CA LEU A 173 8.12 -9.79 -4.14
C LEU A 173 7.15 -10.02 -2.97
N LEU A 174 7.44 -9.38 -1.84
CA LEU A 174 6.55 -9.35 -0.69
C LEU A 174 5.75 -8.04 -0.70
N HIS A 175 4.45 -8.14 -0.95
CA HIS A 175 3.48 -7.06 -0.77
C HIS A 175 2.71 -7.24 0.53
N VAL A 176 2.57 -6.15 1.28
CA VAL A 176 1.78 -6.11 2.51
C VAL A 176 0.70 -5.03 2.39
N ASP A 177 -0.56 -5.43 2.49
CA ASP A 177 -1.68 -4.50 2.72
C ASP A 177 -1.68 -4.09 4.19
N ASP A 178 -1.12 -2.92 4.48
CA ASP A 178 -1.03 -2.37 5.85
C ASP A 178 -2.11 -1.29 6.11
N VAL A 179 -3.18 -1.28 5.34
CA VAL A 179 -4.27 -0.29 5.49
C VAL A 179 -4.87 -0.33 6.90
N GLN A 180 -5.00 -1.49 7.51
CA GLN A 180 -5.51 -1.60 8.89
C GLN A 180 -4.41 -1.52 9.95
N GLY A 181 -3.17 -1.90 9.63
CA GLY A 181 -2.06 -1.91 10.59
C GLY A 181 -1.31 -0.58 10.69
N TYR A 182 -1.31 0.22 9.62
CA TYR A 182 -0.57 1.47 9.54
C TYR A 182 -0.87 2.39 10.73
N MET A 183 0.19 2.86 11.41
CA MET A 183 0.16 3.67 12.64
C MET A 183 -0.55 3.01 13.85
N LYS A 184 -0.95 1.73 13.76
CA LYS A 184 -1.58 0.98 14.87
C LYS A 184 -0.69 -0.14 15.39
N ILE A 185 0.10 -0.77 14.50
CA ILE A 185 1.12 -1.76 14.89
C ILE A 185 2.51 -1.29 14.43
N PRO A 186 3.58 -1.69 15.13
CA PRO A 186 4.94 -1.25 14.79
C PRO A 186 5.52 -2.05 13.61
N LEU A 187 5.00 -1.85 12.39
CA LEU A 187 5.48 -2.52 11.19
C LEU A 187 6.38 -1.58 10.37
N CYS A 188 7.67 -1.94 10.27
CA CYS A 188 8.64 -1.20 9.50
C CYS A 188 9.04 -1.99 8.23
N PRO A 189 8.72 -1.51 7.01
CA PRO A 189 8.94 -2.26 5.80
C PRO A 189 10.40 -2.69 5.59
N LYS A 190 11.37 -1.83 5.91
CA LYS A 190 12.80 -2.18 5.75
C LYS A 190 13.25 -3.29 6.70
N ASN A 191 12.80 -3.26 7.95
CA ASN A 191 13.19 -4.26 8.94
C ASN A 191 12.60 -5.64 8.63
N CYS A 192 11.39 -5.67 8.08
CA CYS A 192 10.68 -6.91 7.71
C CYS A 192 11.02 -7.39 6.30
N GLY A 193 11.80 -6.60 5.55
CA GLY A 193 12.15 -6.91 4.16
C GLY A 193 10.95 -6.85 3.20
N ILE A 194 9.95 -6.04 3.53
CA ILE A 194 8.78 -5.82 2.69
C ILE A 194 9.21 -5.04 1.44
N ASP A 195 8.80 -5.51 0.29
CA ASP A 195 9.14 -4.90 -1.00
C ASP A 195 8.12 -3.82 -1.40
N LEU A 196 6.84 -4.05 -1.09
CA LEU A 196 5.70 -3.18 -1.41
C LEU A 196 4.76 -3.11 -0.20
N MET A 197 4.29 -1.91 0.17
CA MET A 197 3.34 -1.76 1.28
C MET A 197 2.28 -0.72 0.93
N SER A 198 1.02 -1.09 1.08
CA SER A 198 -0.12 -0.20 0.83
C SER A 198 -0.66 0.37 2.13
N VAL A 199 -0.90 1.68 2.17
CA VAL A 199 -1.49 2.39 3.32
C VAL A 199 -2.59 3.35 2.87
N SER A 200 -3.48 3.74 3.79
CA SER A 200 -4.60 4.65 3.50
C SER A 200 -4.86 5.60 4.65
N ALA A 201 -5.08 6.87 4.33
CA ALA A 201 -5.25 7.94 5.31
C ALA A 201 -6.52 7.79 6.17
N HIS A 202 -7.65 7.39 5.56
CA HIS A 202 -8.95 7.40 6.24
C HIS A 202 -9.11 6.35 7.35
N LYS A 203 -8.13 5.47 7.54
CA LYS A 203 -8.09 4.51 8.64
C LYS A 203 -7.30 5.01 9.85
N VAL A 204 -6.65 6.19 9.73
CA VAL A 204 -5.77 6.80 10.74
C VAL A 204 -6.08 8.28 10.95
N HIS A 205 -7.36 8.63 10.94
CA HIS A 205 -7.86 9.99 11.14
C HIS A 205 -7.43 11.02 10.07
N GLY A 206 -6.98 10.55 8.92
CA GLY A 206 -6.75 11.36 7.73
C GLY A 206 -7.99 11.41 6.82
N PRO A 207 -7.91 12.16 5.71
CA PRO A 207 -9.01 12.30 4.77
C PRO A 207 -9.24 11.03 3.94
N LYS A 208 -10.42 10.95 3.35
CA LYS A 208 -10.74 10.00 2.26
C LYS A 208 -10.12 10.49 0.95
N GLY A 209 -9.99 9.59 -0.02
CA GLY A 209 -9.49 9.96 -1.35
C GLY A 209 -7.97 10.05 -1.46
N VAL A 210 -7.23 9.53 -0.46
CA VAL A 210 -5.77 9.44 -0.50
C VAL A 210 -5.26 8.20 0.22
N GLY A 211 -4.23 7.59 -0.36
CA GLY A 211 -3.41 6.55 0.20
C GLY A 211 -1.97 6.72 -0.26
N ALA A 212 -1.13 5.78 0.09
CA ALA A 212 0.23 5.73 -0.42
C ALA A 212 0.67 4.28 -0.64
N LEU A 213 1.57 4.11 -1.61
CA LEU A 213 2.27 2.86 -1.87
C LEU A 213 3.76 3.08 -1.57
N TYR A 214 4.29 2.33 -0.61
CA TYR A 214 5.72 2.18 -0.43
C TYR A 214 6.26 1.18 -1.45
N ILE A 215 7.32 1.53 -2.15
CA ILE A 215 8.08 0.66 -3.04
C ILE A 215 9.54 0.72 -2.63
N ASN A 216 10.11 -0.39 -2.20
CA ASN A 216 11.53 -0.46 -1.86
C ASN A 216 12.37 -0.02 -3.07
N LYS A 217 13.32 0.89 -2.86
CA LYS A 217 14.15 1.49 -3.93
C LYS A 217 14.91 0.47 -4.80
N ASN A 218 15.16 -0.74 -4.29
CA ASN A 218 15.81 -1.83 -5.01
C ASN A 218 14.83 -2.71 -5.81
N VAL A 219 13.53 -2.40 -5.74
CA VAL A 219 12.47 -3.14 -6.41
C VAL A 219 11.93 -2.34 -7.58
N ARG A 220 11.68 -3.03 -8.69
CA ARG A 220 11.02 -2.45 -9.85
C ARG A 220 9.72 -3.19 -10.11
N ILE A 221 8.65 -2.41 -10.26
CA ILE A 221 7.35 -2.89 -10.70
C ILE A 221 6.92 -2.11 -11.94
N ASN A 222 5.98 -2.64 -12.70
CA ASN A 222 5.43 -1.93 -13.84
C ASN A 222 4.38 -0.91 -13.38
N PRO A 223 4.32 0.29 -13.98
CA PRO A 223 3.21 1.21 -13.74
C PRO A 223 1.86 0.56 -14.08
N TYR A 224 0.84 0.83 -13.26
CA TYR A 224 -0.52 0.34 -13.49
C TYR A 224 -1.43 1.44 -14.05
N ILE A 225 -1.30 2.67 -13.54
CA ILE A 225 -2.08 3.83 -14.02
C ILE A 225 -1.18 4.71 -14.87
N LEU A 226 -1.42 4.68 -16.19
CA LEU A 226 -0.63 5.41 -17.18
C LEU A 226 -1.21 6.80 -17.42
N GLY A 227 -0.35 7.76 -17.77
CA GLY A 227 -0.77 9.14 -18.07
C GLY A 227 0.37 10.15 -18.09
N GLY A 228 0.17 11.29 -17.42
CA GLY A 228 1.05 12.46 -17.48
C GLY A 228 2.32 12.41 -16.64
N GLY A 229 2.72 11.25 -16.14
CA GLY A 229 4.02 11.05 -15.46
C GLY A 229 4.05 11.41 -13.99
N GLN A 230 2.92 11.78 -13.38
CA GLN A 230 2.86 12.05 -11.95
C GLN A 230 3.32 10.83 -11.15
N GLU A 231 3.73 11.06 -9.90
CA GLU A 231 4.29 10.04 -9.02
C GLU A 231 5.39 9.21 -9.73
N ASN A 232 6.30 9.87 -10.42
CA ASN A 232 7.38 9.24 -11.18
C ASN A 232 6.88 8.15 -12.16
N ASN A 233 5.78 8.39 -12.83
CA ASN A 233 5.05 7.48 -13.72
C ASN A 233 4.37 6.30 -13.02
N MET A 234 4.43 6.16 -11.70
CA MET A 234 3.88 5.00 -11.00
C MET A 234 2.35 5.07 -10.85
N CYS A 235 1.81 6.27 -10.63
CA CYS A 235 0.38 6.53 -10.52
C CYS A 235 0.07 7.89 -11.15
N SER A 236 -0.16 7.90 -12.46
CA SER A 236 -0.42 9.13 -13.20
C SER A 236 -1.80 9.71 -12.88
N GLY A 237 -1.93 11.02 -12.96
CA GLY A 237 -3.12 11.80 -12.65
C GLY A 237 -2.77 12.96 -11.74
N THR A 238 -3.49 14.08 -11.86
CA THR A 238 -3.25 15.25 -11.00
C THR A 238 -3.38 14.87 -9.54
N GLN A 239 -2.36 15.17 -8.74
CA GLN A 239 -2.34 14.84 -7.32
C GLN A 239 -3.45 15.59 -6.56
N GLY A 240 -4.17 14.88 -5.71
CA GLY A 240 -5.19 15.43 -4.83
C GLY A 240 -4.55 16.19 -3.64
N MET A 241 -3.95 17.35 -3.92
CA MET A 241 -3.14 18.10 -2.95
C MET A 241 -3.81 18.32 -1.60
N PRO A 242 -5.13 18.65 -1.51
CA PRO A 242 -5.79 18.81 -0.23
C PRO A 242 -5.73 17.53 0.61
N ALA A 243 -6.13 16.40 0.03
CA ALA A 243 -6.13 15.13 0.75
C ALA A 243 -4.71 14.66 1.09
N ILE A 244 -3.70 14.90 0.23
CA ILE A 244 -2.30 14.60 0.50
C ILE A 244 -1.79 15.44 1.69
N ALA A 245 -2.11 16.72 1.74
CA ALA A 245 -1.75 17.60 2.85
C ALA A 245 -2.38 17.11 4.17
N GLY A 246 -3.67 16.77 4.13
CA GLY A 246 -4.37 16.23 5.30
C GLY A 246 -3.86 14.85 5.76
N PHE A 247 -3.33 14.02 4.85
CA PHE A 247 -2.73 12.73 5.21
C PHE A 247 -1.39 12.90 5.95
N ALA A 248 -0.69 13.98 5.71
CA ALA A 248 0.64 14.25 6.27
C ALA A 248 0.62 15.03 7.60
N CYS A 249 -0.53 15.10 8.28
CA CYS A 249 -0.71 15.84 9.55
C CYS A 249 -0.64 14.99 10.80
#